data_eff6df0c9055ced4e450222060b9e25c
#
_entry.id   eff6df0c9055ced4e450222060b9e25c
#
_cell.length_a   1.000
_cell.length_b   1.000
_cell.length_c   1.000
_cell.angle_alpha   90.00
_cell.angle_beta   90.00
_cell.angle_gamma   90.00
#
_symmetry.space_group_name_H-M   'P 1'
#
loop_
_entity.id
_entity.type
_entity.pdbx_description
1 polymer ?
#
loop_
_entity_poly.entity_id
_entity_poly.type
_entity_poly.pdbx_seq_one_letter_code
_entity_poly.pdbx_strand_id
1 'polypeptide(L)'
;MLPLADLLATATSGSHLYCCGPQPMLDAFIAATADRPMNMVHTESFVPPETASPGAGFTVELARSGRTVAVAPDQSILAALQAAGIPTTSSCKQGICGLCETVIVSGEAEHRDSLLTPEEQAANRTMMICCSRSRSDLLVLDL
;
A
#
# COMPACT_ATOMS: atom_id res chain seq x y z
N MET A 1 -20.89 20.49 5.70
CA MET A 1 -20.78 19.24 4.92
C MET A 1 -20.98 19.62 3.47
N LEU A 2 -20.10 19.17 2.56
CA LEU A 2 -20.19 19.53 1.15
C LEU A 2 -21.46 18.89 0.55
N PRO A 3 -22.32 19.63 -0.19
CA PRO A 3 -23.53 19.08 -0.79
C PRO A 3 -23.17 18.25 -2.05
N LEU A 4 -22.61 17.06 -1.82
CA LEU A 4 -22.09 16.17 -2.89
C LEU A 4 -23.18 15.82 -3.91
N ALA A 5 -24.39 15.53 -3.47
CA ALA A 5 -25.50 15.16 -4.36
C ALA A 5 -25.84 16.30 -5.35
N ASP A 6 -25.87 17.54 -4.86
CA ASP A 6 -26.19 18.71 -5.69
C ASP A 6 -25.08 19.00 -6.69
N LEU A 7 -23.80 18.85 -6.28
CA LEU A 7 -22.65 19.01 -7.18
C LEU A 7 -22.62 17.94 -8.26
N LEU A 8 -22.90 16.69 -7.92
CA LEU A 8 -22.91 15.57 -8.84
C LEU A 8 -24.08 15.64 -9.84
N ALA A 9 -25.22 16.21 -9.41
CA ALA A 9 -26.38 16.43 -10.29
C ALA A 9 -26.08 17.42 -11.44
N THR A 10 -25.09 18.30 -11.26
CA THR A 10 -24.67 19.26 -12.32
C THR A 10 -23.66 18.68 -13.28
N ALA A 11 -23.06 17.53 -12.95
CA ALA A 11 -22.03 16.91 -13.81
C ALA A 11 -22.66 16.17 -14.99
N THR A 12 -22.14 16.41 -16.19
CA THR A 12 -22.61 15.72 -17.41
C THR A 12 -22.36 14.22 -17.36
N SER A 13 -23.18 13.43 -18.05
CA SER A 13 -23.09 11.96 -18.03
C SER A 13 -21.76 11.41 -18.55
N GLY A 14 -21.04 12.16 -19.39
CA GLY A 14 -19.75 11.77 -19.97
C GLY A 14 -18.53 12.29 -19.21
N SER A 15 -18.70 12.96 -18.05
CA SER A 15 -17.58 13.50 -17.27
C SER A 15 -16.93 12.46 -16.40
N HIS A 16 -15.60 12.45 -16.36
CA HIS A 16 -14.85 11.77 -15.30
C HIS A 16 -14.97 12.57 -14.00
N LEU A 17 -15.26 11.87 -12.92
CA LEU A 17 -15.40 12.45 -11.60
C LEU A 17 -14.22 12.01 -10.72
N TYR A 18 -13.64 12.98 -10.04
CA TYR A 18 -12.50 12.75 -9.15
C TYR A 18 -12.84 13.25 -7.75
N CYS A 19 -12.62 12.42 -6.75
CA CYS A 19 -12.83 12.78 -5.35
C CYS A 19 -11.63 12.38 -4.51
N CYS A 20 -11.16 13.32 -3.71
CA CYS A 20 -10.08 13.11 -2.76
C CYS A 20 -10.48 13.71 -1.41
N GLY A 21 -10.30 12.96 -0.33
CA GLY A 21 -10.66 13.46 1.00
C GLY A 21 -10.80 12.37 2.07
N PRO A 22 -11.40 12.73 3.23
CA PRO A 22 -11.62 11.78 4.31
C PRO A 22 -12.55 10.63 3.90
N GLN A 23 -12.35 9.44 4.49
CA GLN A 23 -13.10 8.23 4.16
C GLN A 23 -14.62 8.43 4.11
N PRO A 24 -15.29 9.11 5.07
CA PRO A 24 -16.74 9.34 5.00
C PRO A 24 -17.19 10.14 3.75
N MET A 25 -16.30 11.01 3.22
CA MET A 25 -16.61 11.76 2.00
C MET A 25 -16.44 10.87 0.76
N LEU A 26 -15.42 10.02 0.74
CA LEU A 26 -15.19 9.04 -0.34
C LEU A 26 -16.35 8.03 -0.39
N ASP A 27 -16.79 7.52 0.75
CA ASP A 27 -17.93 6.60 0.83
C ASP A 27 -19.22 7.23 0.30
N ALA A 28 -19.50 8.48 0.70
CA ALA A 28 -20.65 9.22 0.20
C ALA A 28 -20.55 9.52 -1.31
N PHE A 29 -19.34 9.80 -1.83
CA PHE A 29 -19.10 10.02 -3.24
C PHE A 29 -19.30 8.74 -4.06
N ILE A 30 -18.75 7.61 -3.61
CA ILE A 30 -18.93 6.29 -4.26
C ILE A 30 -20.42 5.92 -4.29
N ALA A 31 -21.12 6.07 -3.16
CA ALA A 31 -22.56 5.81 -3.10
C ALA A 31 -23.37 6.69 -4.05
N ALA A 32 -23.02 7.97 -4.16
CA ALA A 32 -23.71 8.93 -5.03
C ALA A 32 -23.38 8.78 -6.53
N THR A 33 -22.35 8.01 -6.86
CA THR A 33 -21.91 7.74 -8.25
C THR A 33 -22.10 6.30 -8.68
N ALA A 34 -22.86 5.49 -7.93
CA ALA A 34 -23.05 4.07 -8.17
C ALA A 34 -23.65 3.74 -9.57
N ASP A 35 -24.43 4.68 -10.13
CA ASP A 35 -25.05 4.53 -11.46
C ASP A 35 -24.11 4.90 -12.62
N ARG A 36 -22.89 5.36 -12.33
CA ARG A 36 -21.92 5.74 -13.36
C ARG A 36 -20.97 4.59 -13.71
N PRO A 37 -20.44 4.55 -14.93
CA PRO A 37 -19.41 3.58 -15.29
C PRO A 37 -18.18 3.72 -14.38
N MET A 38 -17.69 2.59 -13.84
CA MET A 38 -16.55 2.59 -12.89
C MET A 38 -15.29 3.27 -13.42
N ASN A 39 -15.04 3.18 -14.72
CA ASN A 39 -13.91 3.84 -15.38
C ASN A 39 -14.04 5.37 -15.45
N MET A 40 -15.14 5.95 -15.03
CA MET A 40 -15.37 7.41 -14.97
C MET A 40 -15.38 7.94 -13.53
N VAL A 41 -15.26 7.08 -12.53
CA VAL A 41 -15.28 7.45 -11.11
C VAL A 41 -13.92 7.14 -10.50
N HIS A 42 -13.24 8.16 -10.03
CA HIS A 42 -11.87 8.07 -9.51
C HIS A 42 -11.83 8.59 -8.07
N THR A 43 -11.22 7.83 -7.18
CA THR A 43 -11.04 8.23 -5.77
C THR A 43 -9.59 8.12 -5.38
N GLU A 44 -9.13 9.07 -4.57
CA GLU A 44 -7.83 9.01 -3.91
C GLU A 44 -8.04 9.12 -2.39
N SER A 45 -7.49 8.17 -1.66
CA SER A 45 -7.51 8.18 -0.20
C SER A 45 -6.14 8.55 0.35
N PHE A 46 -6.10 9.47 1.30
CA PHE A 46 -4.89 9.79 2.08
C PHE A 46 -4.81 8.96 3.37
N VAL A 47 -5.85 8.20 3.69
CA VAL A 47 -5.80 7.27 4.81
C VAL A 47 -5.06 6.04 4.31
N PRO A 48 -3.97 5.62 4.99
CA PRO A 48 -3.36 4.32 4.71
C PRO A 48 -4.45 3.26 4.79
N PRO A 49 -4.42 2.22 3.93
CA PRO A 49 -5.26 1.05 4.16
C PRO A 49 -5.06 0.64 5.63
N GLU A 50 -6.17 0.39 6.34
CA GLU A 50 -6.13 0.00 7.75
C GLU A 50 -4.99 -0.98 7.94
N THR A 51 -4.11 -0.67 8.90
CA THR A 51 -2.98 -1.54 9.20
C THR A 51 -3.57 -2.90 9.49
N ALA A 52 -3.48 -3.79 8.52
CA ALA A 52 -3.98 -5.14 8.65
C ALA A 52 -3.48 -5.71 9.98
N SER A 53 -4.32 -6.48 10.64
CA SER A 53 -4.06 -7.10 11.94
C SER A 53 -2.60 -7.51 12.11
N PRO A 54 -2.00 -7.36 13.29
CA PRO A 54 -0.62 -7.78 13.53
C PRO A 54 -0.44 -9.20 13.02
N GLY A 55 0.43 -9.39 12.04
CA GLY A 55 0.79 -10.70 11.52
C GLY A 55 1.71 -11.44 12.50
N ALA A 56 2.09 -12.67 12.19
CA ALA A 56 3.19 -13.34 12.87
C ALA A 56 4.51 -12.57 12.67
N GLY A 57 5.43 -12.60 13.64
CA GLY A 57 6.80 -12.14 13.42
C GLY A 57 7.50 -13.00 12.37
N PHE A 58 8.44 -12.44 11.64
CA PHE A 58 9.22 -13.14 10.63
C PHE A 58 10.64 -12.57 10.56
N THR A 59 11.52 -13.21 9.80
CA THR A 59 12.90 -12.78 9.62
C THR A 59 13.10 -12.25 8.19
N VAL A 60 13.79 -11.13 8.07
CA VAL A 60 14.29 -10.61 6.78
C VAL A 60 15.80 -10.86 6.71
N GLU A 61 16.25 -11.48 5.62
CA GLU A 61 17.65 -11.60 5.28
C GLU A 61 17.99 -10.62 4.15
N LEU A 62 19.11 -9.94 4.27
CA LEU A 62 19.63 -9.01 3.29
C LEU A 62 20.62 -9.75 2.40
N ALA A 63 20.25 -10.00 1.15
CA ALA A 63 21.02 -10.85 0.23
C ALA A 63 22.46 -10.37 0.00
N ARG A 64 22.66 -9.03 -0.02
CA ARG A 64 23.98 -8.45 -0.29
C ARG A 64 24.95 -8.52 0.90
N SER A 65 24.44 -8.54 2.12
CA SER A 65 25.26 -8.52 3.32
C SER A 65 25.18 -9.79 4.17
N GLY A 66 24.22 -10.66 3.90
CA GLY A 66 23.91 -11.85 4.70
C GLY A 66 23.39 -11.53 6.11
N ARG A 67 23.09 -10.26 6.39
CA ARG A 67 22.55 -9.85 7.69
C ARG A 67 21.09 -10.26 7.80
N THR A 68 20.68 -10.66 8.99
CA THR A 68 19.28 -10.97 9.28
C THR A 68 18.69 -9.97 10.27
N VAL A 69 17.42 -9.62 10.08
CA VAL A 69 16.67 -8.70 10.94
C VAL A 69 15.33 -9.32 11.26
N ALA A 70 15.03 -9.45 12.56
CA ALA A 70 13.71 -9.89 13.01
C ALA A 70 12.70 -8.73 12.86
N VAL A 71 11.53 -9.03 12.30
CA VAL A 71 10.42 -8.08 12.16
C VAL A 71 9.31 -8.50 13.12
N ALA A 72 8.99 -7.64 14.09
CA ALA A 72 7.95 -7.90 15.07
C ALA A 72 6.53 -7.90 14.42
N PRO A 73 5.53 -8.51 15.08
CA PRO A 73 4.16 -8.60 14.56
C PRO A 73 3.53 -7.24 14.17
N ASP A 74 3.84 -6.20 14.92
CA ASP A 74 3.33 -4.83 14.79
C ASP A 74 4.29 -3.86 14.08
N GLN A 75 5.41 -4.38 13.54
CA GLN A 75 6.47 -3.58 12.94
C GLN A 75 6.51 -3.75 11.42
N SER A 76 6.73 -2.66 10.67
CA SER A 76 7.03 -2.74 9.25
C SER A 76 8.48 -3.19 9.01
N ILE A 77 8.75 -3.81 7.85
CA ILE A 77 10.11 -4.17 7.43
C ILE A 77 11.01 -2.92 7.42
N LEU A 78 10.52 -1.80 6.87
CA LEU A 78 11.24 -0.53 6.85
C LEU A 78 11.68 -0.09 8.25
N ALA A 79 10.76 -0.14 9.23
CA ALA A 79 11.07 0.27 10.60
C ALA A 79 12.08 -0.67 11.27
N ALA A 80 11.99 -1.97 11.03
CA ALA A 80 12.93 -2.95 11.54
C ALA A 80 14.35 -2.74 10.97
N LEU A 81 14.45 -2.50 9.66
CA LEU A 81 15.73 -2.22 8.99
C LEU A 81 16.36 -0.93 9.50
N GLN A 82 15.56 0.14 9.64
CA GLN A 82 16.04 1.43 10.18
C GLN A 82 16.52 1.29 11.63
N ALA A 83 15.79 0.54 12.47
CA ALA A 83 16.20 0.25 13.84
C ALA A 83 17.52 -0.56 13.90
N ALA A 84 17.75 -1.43 12.91
CA ALA A 84 19.00 -2.19 12.78
C ALA A 84 20.16 -1.38 12.14
N GLY A 85 19.96 -0.09 11.87
CA GLY A 85 20.95 0.79 11.26
C GLY A 85 21.23 0.51 9.79
N ILE A 86 20.25 -0.10 9.07
CA ILE A 86 20.36 -0.40 7.65
C ILE A 86 19.80 0.79 6.86
N PRO A 87 20.58 1.43 5.98
CA PRO A 87 20.12 2.54 5.16
C PRO A 87 19.00 2.07 4.22
N THR A 88 17.87 2.77 4.25
CA THR A 88 16.72 2.50 3.39
C THR A 88 16.12 3.81 2.90
N THR A 89 15.70 3.84 1.65
CA THR A 89 15.02 5.00 1.07
C THR A 89 13.52 4.90 1.32
N SER A 90 12.89 5.97 1.78
CA SER A 90 11.44 6.01 1.99
C SER A 90 10.93 7.45 2.00
N SER A 91 9.64 7.64 1.70
CA SER A 91 8.97 8.94 1.78
C SER A 91 7.60 8.81 2.45
N CYS A 92 6.56 8.40 1.71
CA CYS A 92 5.17 8.41 2.19
C CYS A 92 4.90 7.45 3.36
N LYS A 93 5.61 6.32 3.45
CA LYS A 93 5.41 5.22 4.41
C LYS A 93 4.00 4.59 4.35
N GLN A 94 3.30 4.75 3.23
CA GLN A 94 1.91 4.35 3.04
C GLN A 94 1.69 3.41 1.84
N GLY A 95 2.78 2.97 1.17
CA GLY A 95 2.69 2.06 0.03
C GLY A 95 2.14 2.67 -1.26
N ILE A 96 2.26 3.98 -1.44
CA ILE A 96 1.71 4.69 -2.62
C ILE A 96 2.76 5.40 -3.48
N CYS A 97 3.96 5.69 -2.97
CA CYS A 97 4.94 6.49 -3.71
C CYS A 97 6.04 5.67 -4.41
N GLY A 98 6.18 4.39 -4.12
CA GLY A 98 7.18 3.51 -4.73
C GLY A 98 8.62 3.65 -4.18
N LEU A 99 8.93 4.70 -3.40
CA LEU A 99 10.31 5.02 -3.03
C LEU A 99 10.99 3.94 -2.15
N CYS A 100 10.21 3.12 -1.48
CA CYS A 100 10.69 2.01 -0.66
C CYS A 100 10.55 0.64 -1.36
N GLU A 101 10.36 0.63 -2.67
CA GLU A 101 10.28 -0.61 -3.43
C GLU A 101 11.59 -1.38 -3.32
N THR A 102 11.48 -2.68 -3.04
CA THR A 102 12.62 -3.55 -2.81
C THR A 102 12.40 -4.89 -3.51
N VAL A 103 13.43 -5.42 -4.14
CA VAL A 103 13.39 -6.69 -4.86
C VAL A 103 13.36 -7.85 -3.87
N ILE A 104 12.48 -8.81 -4.13
CA ILE A 104 12.37 -10.07 -3.41
C ILE A 104 13.26 -11.10 -4.10
N VAL A 105 14.23 -11.65 -3.36
CA VAL A 105 15.11 -12.73 -3.84
C VAL A 105 14.47 -14.09 -3.57
N SER A 106 13.89 -14.27 -2.37
CA SER A 106 13.12 -15.45 -2.02
C SER A 106 12.15 -15.18 -0.88
N GLY A 107 11.17 -16.06 -0.69
CA GLY A 107 10.06 -15.90 0.24
C GLY A 107 8.82 -15.33 -0.45
N GLU A 108 7.72 -15.22 0.27
CA GLU A 108 6.44 -14.75 -0.25
C GLU A 108 5.99 -13.47 0.48
N ALA A 109 5.80 -12.40 -0.27
CA ALA A 109 5.31 -11.14 0.27
C ALA A 109 3.79 -11.19 0.54
N GLU A 110 3.39 -10.54 1.62
CA GLU A 110 2.02 -10.13 1.86
C GLU A 110 1.89 -8.66 1.46
N HIS A 111 1.48 -8.42 0.21
CA HIS A 111 1.33 -7.07 -0.33
C HIS A 111 0.21 -6.31 0.37
N ARG A 112 0.51 -5.09 0.81
CA ARG A 112 -0.43 -4.17 1.48
C ARG A 112 -0.36 -2.77 0.88
N ASP A 113 0.35 -2.63 -0.24
CA ASP A 113 0.47 -1.41 -1.00
C ASP A 113 -0.69 -1.25 -1.99
N SER A 114 -0.90 0.00 -2.43
CA SER A 114 -1.86 0.35 -3.47
C SER A 114 -1.16 0.74 -4.77
N LEU A 115 0.14 0.48 -4.89
CA LEU A 115 0.94 0.87 -6.05
C LEU A 115 1.07 -0.25 -7.07
N LEU A 116 1.40 -1.47 -6.61
CA LEU A 116 1.57 -2.62 -7.50
C LEU A 116 0.21 -3.14 -7.97
N THR A 117 0.11 -3.46 -9.24
CA THR A 117 -1.06 -4.12 -9.82
C THR A 117 -1.22 -5.55 -9.27
N PRO A 118 -2.42 -6.14 -9.34
CA PRO A 118 -2.62 -7.54 -8.93
C PRO A 118 -1.66 -8.53 -9.62
N GLU A 119 -1.32 -8.28 -10.89
CA GLU A 119 -0.39 -9.10 -11.65
C GLU A 119 1.05 -8.97 -11.15
N GLU A 120 1.48 -7.76 -10.78
CA GLU A 120 2.80 -7.50 -10.19
C GLU A 120 2.90 -8.09 -8.78
N GLN A 121 1.86 -7.96 -7.97
CA GLN A 121 1.79 -8.60 -6.65
C GLN A 121 1.86 -10.13 -6.76
N ALA A 122 1.11 -10.72 -7.71
CA ALA A 122 1.15 -12.16 -7.96
C ALA A 122 2.51 -12.64 -8.47
N ALA A 123 3.24 -11.80 -9.22
CA ALA A 123 4.58 -12.12 -9.68
C ALA A 123 5.63 -12.15 -8.55
N ASN A 124 5.35 -11.54 -7.40
CA ASN A 124 6.16 -11.55 -6.17
C ASN A 124 7.64 -11.19 -6.41
N ARG A 125 7.89 -10.20 -7.29
CA ARG A 125 9.26 -9.78 -7.64
C ARG A 125 9.78 -8.66 -6.78
N THR A 126 8.91 -7.73 -6.42
CA THR A 126 9.20 -6.56 -5.60
C THR A 126 8.11 -6.34 -4.57
N MET A 127 8.39 -5.55 -3.55
CA MET A 127 7.42 -5.17 -2.53
C MET A 127 7.71 -3.79 -1.95
N MET A 128 6.67 -3.16 -1.39
CA MET A 128 6.81 -1.92 -0.62
C MET A 128 7.10 -2.22 0.84
N ILE A 129 8.37 -2.17 1.26
CA ILE A 129 8.80 -2.57 2.62
C ILE A 129 8.25 -1.68 3.74
N CYS A 130 7.63 -0.55 3.43
CA CYS A 130 7.04 0.34 4.42
C CYS A 130 5.68 -0.13 4.97
N CYS A 131 4.94 -0.95 4.22
CA CYS A 131 3.59 -1.40 4.57
C CYS A 131 3.39 -2.90 4.41
N SER A 132 4.00 -3.53 3.39
CA SER A 132 3.88 -4.95 3.11
C SER A 132 4.66 -5.81 4.14
N ARG A 133 4.26 -7.07 4.27
CA ARG A 133 4.83 -8.03 5.22
C ARG A 133 5.27 -9.30 4.50
N SER A 134 5.60 -10.34 5.25
CA SER A 134 5.90 -11.67 4.72
C SER A 134 4.84 -12.69 5.13
N ARG A 135 4.50 -13.58 4.22
CA ARG A 135 3.74 -14.81 4.49
C ARG A 135 4.66 -15.96 4.86
N SER A 136 5.95 -15.84 4.52
CA SER A 136 7.00 -16.81 4.86
C SER A 136 7.68 -16.42 6.17
N ASP A 137 8.17 -17.40 6.92
CA ASP A 137 8.98 -17.16 8.14
C ASP A 137 10.30 -16.46 7.84
N LEU A 138 10.83 -16.66 6.63
CA LEU A 138 12.02 -16.00 6.08
C LEU A 138 11.69 -15.33 4.74
N LEU A 139 12.07 -14.05 4.64
CA LEU A 139 12.00 -13.25 3.42
C LEU A 139 13.39 -12.74 3.09
N VAL A 140 13.88 -13.00 1.88
CA VAL A 140 15.20 -12.54 1.42
C VAL A 140 15.02 -11.37 0.47
N LEU A 141 15.61 -10.22 0.80
CA LEU A 141 15.53 -8.98 0.04
C LEU A 141 16.89 -8.58 -0.53
N ASP A 142 16.89 -7.99 -1.72
CA ASP A 142 18.11 -7.49 -2.40
C ASP A 142 18.56 -6.13 -1.79
N LEU A 143 19.09 -6.21 -0.57
CA LEU A 143 19.62 -5.08 0.19
C LEU A 143 21.02 -5.37 0.73
#